data_24ebf704aa2fbaf568d580e3a0b32c4a
#
_entry.id   24ebf704aa2fbaf568d580e3a0b32c4a
#
_cell.length_a   1.000
_cell.length_b   1.000
_cell.length_c   1.000
_cell.angle_alpha   90.00
_cell.angle_beta   90.00
_cell.angle_gamma   90.00
#
_symmetry.space_group_name_H-M   'P 1'
#
loop_
_entity.id
_entity.type
_entity.pdbx_description
1 polymer ?
#
loop_
_entity_poly.entity_id
_entity_poly.type
_entity_poly.pdbx_seq_one_letter_code
_entity_poly.pdbx_strand_id
1 'polypeptide(L)'
;MLLIFNLLQSGYYTTEPVASRYDAATMGMFVLIIVIGVIGYIVQARLQHVFKKYSEVPFPGGLTGAEVAEKMLRDNKIHNVKITHVSGQLTDHFNPQTMTVNLSDAVYSSRSVAAAAVACHECGHAIQHAQGYAPLALRSQLV
;
A
#
# COMPACT_ATOMS: atom_id res chain seq x y z
N MET A 1 33.94 -34.08 -51.04
CA MET A 1 33.17 -35.04 -50.20
C MET A 1 33.51 -34.90 -48.71
N LEU A 2 34.71 -34.56 -48.29
CA LEU A 2 35.15 -34.37 -46.91
C LEU A 2 34.59 -33.04 -46.24
N LEU A 3 34.36 -31.98 -47.03
CA LEU A 3 33.86 -30.70 -46.51
C LEU A 3 32.39 -30.75 -46.07
N ILE A 4 31.55 -31.57 -46.68
CA ILE A 4 30.13 -31.74 -46.31
C ILE A 4 30.01 -32.56 -45.01
N PHE A 5 30.92 -33.49 -44.77
CA PHE A 5 30.93 -34.30 -43.55
C PHE A 5 31.28 -33.48 -42.29
N ASN A 6 32.14 -32.48 -42.40
CA ASN A 6 32.50 -31.57 -41.32
C ASN A 6 31.36 -30.57 -40.97
N LEU A 7 30.56 -30.16 -41.96
CA LEU A 7 29.42 -29.29 -41.74
C LEU A 7 28.25 -30.00 -41.03
N LEU A 8 28.11 -31.30 -41.16
CA LEU A 8 27.11 -32.10 -40.48
C LEU A 8 27.50 -32.45 -39.03
N GLN A 9 28.76 -32.38 -38.66
CA GLN A 9 29.21 -32.61 -37.28
C GLN A 9 29.20 -31.35 -36.41
N SER A 10 29.12 -30.14 -36.96
CA SER A 10 29.04 -28.90 -36.18
C SER A 10 27.63 -28.58 -35.68
N GLY A 11 26.65 -29.42 -35.98
CA GLY A 11 25.24 -29.27 -35.55
C GLY A 11 24.87 -30.04 -34.29
N TYR A 12 25.83 -30.43 -33.45
CA TYR A 12 25.49 -30.87 -32.10
C TYR A 12 25.06 -29.64 -31.31
N TYR A 13 23.76 -29.37 -31.34
CA TYR A 13 23.12 -28.54 -30.30
C TYR A 13 23.42 -29.25 -29.00
N THR A 14 24.36 -28.73 -28.22
CA THR A 14 24.47 -29.05 -26.81
C THR A 14 23.18 -28.54 -26.16
N THR A 15 22.20 -29.43 -26.09
CA THR A 15 21.04 -29.18 -25.23
C THR A 15 21.56 -29.22 -23.80
N GLU A 16 22.08 -28.08 -23.32
CA GLU A 16 22.36 -27.89 -21.92
C GLU A 16 21.06 -28.27 -21.18
N PRO A 17 21.12 -29.15 -20.20
CA PRO A 17 19.93 -29.54 -19.45
C PRO A 17 19.28 -28.28 -18.87
N VAL A 18 17.96 -28.17 -19.01
CA VAL A 18 17.17 -27.01 -18.51
C VAL A 18 17.48 -26.69 -17.05
N ALA A 19 17.90 -27.69 -16.29
CA ALA A 19 18.36 -27.54 -14.90
C ALA A 19 19.61 -26.63 -14.73
N SER A 20 20.43 -26.43 -15.76
CA SER A 20 21.62 -25.57 -15.70
C SER A 20 21.34 -24.09 -15.97
N ARG A 21 20.09 -23.72 -16.31
CA ARG A 21 19.71 -22.33 -16.60
C ARG A 21 19.54 -21.44 -15.37
N TYR A 22 19.42 -22.03 -14.19
CA TYR A 22 19.26 -21.30 -12.96
C TYR A 22 20.52 -21.42 -12.10
N ASP A 23 21.32 -20.39 -12.12
CA ASP A 23 22.46 -20.29 -11.21
C ASP A 23 22.00 -20.06 -9.76
N ALA A 24 22.91 -20.24 -8.81
CA ALA A 24 22.60 -20.06 -7.38
C ALA A 24 22.09 -18.66 -7.05
N ALA A 25 22.52 -17.63 -7.78
CA ALA A 25 22.08 -16.26 -7.61
C ALA A 25 20.60 -16.09 -8.03
N THR A 26 20.20 -16.66 -9.15
CA THR A 26 18.82 -16.65 -9.65
C THR A 26 17.90 -17.39 -8.69
N MET A 27 18.31 -18.56 -8.19
CA MET A 27 17.53 -19.30 -7.17
C MET A 27 17.41 -18.50 -5.87
N GLY A 28 18.49 -17.85 -5.43
CA GLY A 28 18.48 -16.98 -4.25
C GLY A 28 17.51 -15.82 -4.40
N MET A 29 17.44 -15.21 -5.59
CA MET A 29 16.50 -14.13 -5.88
C MET A 29 15.03 -14.60 -5.83
N PHE A 30 14.71 -15.78 -6.36
CA PHE A 30 13.36 -16.34 -6.26
C PHE A 30 12.96 -16.63 -4.81
N VAL A 31 13.86 -17.20 -4.00
CA VAL A 31 13.61 -17.42 -2.59
C VAL A 31 13.36 -16.11 -1.86
N LEU A 32 14.16 -15.07 -2.13
CA LEU A 32 13.98 -13.74 -1.53
C LEU A 32 12.60 -13.14 -1.88
N ILE A 33 12.17 -13.22 -3.14
CA ILE A 33 10.86 -12.73 -3.59
C ILE A 33 9.73 -13.47 -2.85
N ILE A 34 9.85 -14.80 -2.73
CA ILE A 34 8.85 -15.61 -1.99
C ILE A 34 8.80 -15.19 -0.52
N VAL A 35 9.94 -15.03 0.13
CA VAL A 35 10.01 -14.62 1.55
C VAL A 35 9.36 -13.24 1.75
N ILE A 36 9.68 -12.26 0.89
CA ILE A 36 9.05 -10.94 0.94
C ILE A 36 7.54 -11.04 0.73
N GLY A 37 7.09 -11.84 -0.22
CA GLY A 37 5.67 -12.07 -0.49
C GLY A 37 4.93 -12.69 0.72
N VAL A 38 5.53 -13.69 1.37
CA VAL A 38 4.96 -14.32 2.57
C VAL A 38 4.87 -13.32 3.73
N ILE A 39 5.92 -12.54 3.96
CA ILE A 39 5.92 -11.48 4.99
C ILE A 39 4.80 -10.46 4.69
N GLY A 40 4.70 -9.99 3.44
CA GLY A 40 3.65 -9.06 3.03
C GLY A 40 2.24 -9.63 3.24
N TYR A 41 2.03 -10.90 2.91
CA TYR A 41 0.76 -11.59 3.15
C TYR A 41 0.40 -11.66 4.64
N ILE A 42 1.36 -12.03 5.51
CA ILE A 42 1.14 -12.09 6.96
C ILE A 42 0.77 -10.71 7.52
N VAL A 43 1.51 -9.66 7.13
CA VAL A 43 1.24 -8.29 7.56
C VAL A 43 -0.15 -7.84 7.13
N GLN A 44 -0.52 -8.09 5.87
CA GLN A 44 -1.83 -7.75 5.32
C GLN A 44 -2.97 -8.48 6.05
N ALA A 45 -2.83 -9.79 6.28
CA ALA A 45 -3.82 -10.58 6.99
C ALA A 45 -3.99 -10.08 8.45
N ARG A 46 -2.89 -9.74 9.11
CA ARG A 46 -2.92 -9.18 10.46
C ARG A 46 -3.62 -7.81 10.50
N LEU A 47 -3.32 -6.94 9.54
CA LEU A 47 -3.96 -5.62 9.41
C LEU A 47 -5.48 -5.76 9.26
N GLN A 48 -5.94 -6.61 8.35
CA GLN A 48 -7.37 -6.86 8.13
C GLN A 48 -8.06 -7.41 9.38
N HIS A 49 -7.41 -8.34 10.09
CA HIS A 49 -7.93 -8.89 11.34
C HIS A 49 -8.09 -7.81 12.42
N VAL A 50 -7.06 -6.98 12.61
CA VAL A 50 -7.08 -5.87 13.58
C VAL A 50 -8.16 -4.85 13.21
N PHE A 51 -8.22 -4.46 11.93
CA PHE A 51 -9.25 -3.55 11.44
C PHE A 51 -10.67 -4.09 11.72
N LYS A 52 -10.94 -5.36 11.35
CA LYS A 52 -12.22 -6.01 11.61
C LYS A 52 -12.57 -6.01 13.11
N LYS A 53 -11.62 -6.40 13.96
CA LYS A 53 -11.83 -6.41 15.42
C LYS A 53 -12.25 -5.03 15.95
N TYR A 54 -11.57 -3.95 15.55
CA TYR A 54 -11.85 -2.61 16.04
C TYR A 54 -12.96 -1.88 15.28
N SER A 55 -13.42 -2.41 14.14
CA SER A 55 -14.62 -1.92 13.48
C SER A 55 -15.91 -2.27 14.23
N GLU A 56 -15.86 -3.29 15.09
CA GLU A 56 -16.99 -3.70 15.97
C GLU A 56 -16.99 -2.95 17.32
N VAL A 57 -15.90 -2.23 17.63
CA VAL A 57 -15.77 -1.48 18.89
C VAL A 57 -16.28 -0.05 18.69
N PRO A 58 -17.35 0.37 19.38
CA PRO A 58 -17.86 1.73 19.28
C PRO A 58 -16.83 2.75 19.73
N PHE A 59 -16.72 3.86 18.99
CA PHE A 59 -15.86 4.97 19.39
C PHE A 59 -16.49 5.73 20.58
N PRO A 60 -15.78 5.92 21.70
CA PRO A 60 -16.34 6.48 22.91
C PRO A 60 -16.98 7.87 22.74
N GLY A 61 -16.50 8.66 21.78
CA GLY A 61 -17.07 9.98 21.45
C GLY A 61 -18.34 9.92 20.60
N GLY A 62 -18.76 8.75 20.11
CA GLY A 62 -19.94 8.59 19.26
C GLY A 62 -19.85 9.26 17.89
N LEU A 63 -18.69 9.80 17.54
CA LEU A 63 -18.44 10.50 16.26
C LEU A 63 -18.17 9.49 15.13
N THR A 64 -18.60 9.83 13.93
CA THR A 64 -18.22 9.11 12.71
C THR A 64 -16.78 9.42 12.32
N GLY A 65 -16.18 8.60 11.44
CA GLY A 65 -14.85 8.89 10.93
C GLY A 65 -14.75 10.27 10.25
N ALA A 66 -15.78 10.68 9.52
CA ALA A 66 -15.85 12.02 8.91
C ALA A 66 -15.86 13.13 9.97
N GLU A 67 -16.69 13.01 11.03
CA GLU A 67 -16.75 13.98 12.13
C GLU A 67 -15.44 14.05 12.92
N VAL A 68 -14.75 12.92 13.12
CA VAL A 68 -13.41 12.86 13.72
C VAL A 68 -12.41 13.60 12.86
N ALA A 69 -12.42 13.37 11.54
CA ALA A 69 -11.55 14.04 10.60
C ALA A 69 -11.76 15.55 10.60
N GLU A 70 -13.02 16.02 10.54
CA GLU A 70 -13.36 17.44 10.61
C GLU A 70 -12.87 18.09 11.91
N LYS A 71 -13.11 17.41 13.03
CA LYS A 71 -12.64 17.89 14.32
C LYS A 71 -11.12 18.01 14.34
N MET A 72 -10.39 16.99 13.87
CA MET A 72 -8.93 16.98 13.88
C MET A 72 -8.34 18.09 13.01
N LEU A 73 -8.87 18.30 11.79
CA LEU A 73 -8.43 19.39 10.90
C LEU A 73 -8.71 20.76 11.53
N ARG A 74 -9.90 20.98 12.10
CA ARG A 74 -10.28 22.22 12.77
C ARG A 74 -9.39 22.52 13.97
N ASP A 75 -9.13 21.52 14.83
CA ASP A 75 -8.30 21.67 16.03
C ASP A 75 -6.85 22.04 15.64
N ASN A 76 -6.38 21.61 14.45
CA ASN A 76 -5.08 21.98 13.87
C ASN A 76 -5.13 23.24 12.97
N LYS A 77 -6.25 23.99 12.95
CA LYS A 77 -6.45 25.23 12.18
C LYS A 77 -6.29 25.05 10.66
N ILE A 78 -6.59 23.85 10.15
CA ILE A 78 -6.56 23.53 8.72
C ILE A 78 -7.98 23.63 8.17
N HIS A 79 -8.23 24.65 7.34
CA HIS A 79 -9.56 24.95 6.79
C HIS A 79 -9.66 24.74 5.27
N ASN A 80 -8.54 24.49 4.62
CA ASN A 80 -8.45 24.33 3.17
C ASN A 80 -8.48 22.87 2.71
N VAL A 81 -8.67 21.92 3.62
CA VAL A 81 -8.79 20.49 3.30
C VAL A 81 -10.27 20.09 3.46
N LYS A 82 -10.81 19.45 2.42
CA LYS A 82 -12.18 18.92 2.40
C LYS A 82 -12.19 17.44 2.73
N ILE A 83 -13.25 16.99 3.40
CA ILE A 83 -13.48 15.56 3.64
C ILE A 83 -14.49 15.07 2.63
N THR A 84 -14.13 14.02 1.91
CA THR A 84 -14.95 13.42 0.84
C THR A 84 -15.13 11.93 1.06
N HIS A 85 -16.26 11.43 0.61
CA HIS A 85 -16.57 10.00 0.61
C HIS A 85 -16.10 9.38 -0.71
N VAL A 86 -15.47 8.20 -0.62
CA VAL A 86 -15.07 7.39 -1.79
C VAL A 86 -15.53 5.95 -1.62
N SER A 87 -15.94 5.33 -2.71
CA SER A 87 -16.37 3.93 -2.71
C SER A 87 -15.17 2.99 -2.55
N GLY A 88 -15.41 1.85 -1.89
CA GLY A 88 -14.43 0.78 -1.72
C GLY A 88 -14.07 0.50 -0.26
N GLN A 89 -13.13 -0.45 -0.08
CA GLN A 89 -12.58 -0.79 1.24
C GLN A 89 -11.08 -0.48 1.24
N LEU A 90 -10.59 0.15 2.33
CA LEU A 90 -9.18 0.53 2.47
C LEU A 90 -8.68 1.44 1.32
N THR A 91 -9.57 2.27 0.79
CA THR A 91 -9.27 3.28 -0.24
C THR A 91 -9.05 4.67 0.36
N ASP A 92 -8.99 4.72 1.69
CA ASP A 92 -8.77 5.95 2.44
C ASP A 92 -7.41 6.55 2.07
N HIS A 93 -7.39 7.85 1.79
CA HIS A 93 -6.15 8.56 1.47
C HIS A 93 -6.31 10.07 1.52
N PHE A 94 -5.22 10.79 1.86
CA PHE A 94 -5.12 12.22 1.63
C PHE A 94 -4.58 12.50 0.23
N ASN A 95 -5.26 13.38 -0.52
CA ASN A 95 -4.80 13.85 -1.83
C ASN A 95 -4.31 15.30 -1.72
N PRO A 96 -2.99 15.55 -1.84
CA PRO A 96 -2.43 16.89 -1.72
C PRO A 96 -2.72 17.78 -2.93
N GLN A 97 -3.03 17.21 -4.11
CA GLN A 97 -3.33 18.01 -5.31
C GLN A 97 -4.72 18.63 -5.24
N THR A 98 -5.70 17.88 -4.72
CA THR A 98 -7.07 18.34 -4.56
C THR A 98 -7.38 18.89 -3.17
N MET A 99 -6.44 18.77 -2.24
CA MET A 99 -6.59 19.11 -0.83
C MET A 99 -7.83 18.43 -0.21
N THR A 100 -7.92 17.10 -0.39
CA THR A 100 -9.03 16.30 0.11
C THR A 100 -8.53 15.12 0.94
N VAL A 101 -9.21 14.86 2.06
CA VAL A 101 -9.16 13.58 2.78
C VAL A 101 -10.33 12.74 2.29
N ASN A 102 -10.00 11.67 1.58
CA ASN A 102 -10.96 10.75 0.99
C ASN A 102 -11.14 9.57 1.93
N LEU A 103 -12.36 9.34 2.42
CA LEU A 103 -12.68 8.28 3.37
C LEU A 103 -13.61 7.26 2.71
N SER A 104 -13.29 5.98 2.87
CA SER A 104 -14.06 4.85 2.34
C SER A 104 -15.39 4.67 3.06
N ASP A 105 -16.29 3.86 2.48
CA ASP A 105 -17.60 3.50 3.08
C ASP A 105 -17.48 3.00 4.51
N ALA A 106 -16.46 2.17 4.77
CA ALA A 106 -16.23 1.57 6.08
C ALA A 106 -15.74 2.58 7.15
N VAL A 107 -15.28 3.76 6.73
CA VAL A 107 -14.70 4.79 7.60
C VAL A 107 -15.61 6.02 7.70
N TYR A 108 -16.10 6.53 6.58
CA TYR A 108 -16.79 7.82 6.49
C TYR A 108 -17.98 7.94 7.47
N SER A 109 -18.89 6.96 7.43
CA SER A 109 -20.11 6.96 8.25
C SER A 109 -20.05 6.09 9.50
N SER A 110 -18.97 5.32 9.68
CA SER A 110 -18.82 4.40 10.80
C SER A 110 -18.42 5.14 12.09
N ARG A 111 -19.01 4.69 13.21
CA ARG A 111 -18.73 5.20 14.58
C ARG A 111 -17.84 4.25 15.37
N SER A 112 -16.90 3.62 14.71
CA SER A 112 -16.01 2.63 15.32
C SER A 112 -14.63 3.21 15.62
N VAL A 113 -13.91 2.53 16.52
CA VAL A 113 -12.52 2.87 16.85
C VAL A 113 -11.63 2.75 15.61
N ALA A 114 -11.86 1.73 14.76
CA ALA A 114 -11.12 1.58 13.52
C ALA A 114 -11.34 2.76 12.57
N ALA A 115 -12.59 3.20 12.39
CA ALA A 115 -12.92 4.34 11.54
C ALA A 115 -12.27 5.63 12.04
N ALA A 116 -12.34 5.90 13.35
CA ALA A 116 -11.68 7.05 13.95
C ALA A 116 -10.16 7.02 13.75
N ALA A 117 -9.53 5.85 13.92
CA ALA A 117 -8.08 5.70 13.75
C ALA A 117 -7.63 5.95 12.32
N VAL A 118 -8.34 5.41 11.31
CA VAL A 118 -8.04 5.63 9.89
C VAL A 118 -8.26 7.10 9.52
N ALA A 119 -9.38 7.70 9.93
CA ALA A 119 -9.66 9.12 9.70
C ALA A 119 -8.55 10.03 10.27
N CYS A 120 -8.09 9.74 11.49
CA CYS A 120 -6.97 10.45 12.12
C CYS A 120 -5.66 10.25 11.34
N HIS A 121 -5.41 9.05 10.81
CA HIS A 121 -4.21 8.77 10.04
C HIS A 121 -4.14 9.63 8.76
N GLU A 122 -5.24 9.68 7.99
CA GLU A 122 -5.30 10.47 6.76
C GLU A 122 -5.26 11.99 7.03
N CYS A 123 -5.89 12.44 8.12
CA CYS A 123 -5.74 13.82 8.58
C CYS A 123 -4.30 14.13 9.03
N GLY A 124 -3.59 13.15 9.59
CA GLY A 124 -2.18 13.28 9.93
C GLY A 124 -1.32 13.62 8.69
N HIS A 125 -1.61 13.00 7.55
CA HIS A 125 -0.96 13.33 6.28
C HIS A 125 -1.29 14.77 5.81
N ALA A 126 -2.52 15.21 5.97
CA ALA A 126 -2.91 16.59 5.65
C ALA A 126 -2.17 17.61 6.56
N ILE A 127 -2.03 17.32 7.84
CA ILE A 127 -1.29 18.15 8.80
C ILE A 127 0.20 18.19 8.45
N GLN A 128 0.81 17.04 8.17
CA GLN A 128 2.20 16.95 7.73
C GLN A 128 2.45 17.75 6.44
N HIS A 129 1.52 17.68 5.49
CA HIS A 129 1.59 18.47 4.26
C HIS A 129 1.53 19.97 4.53
N ALA A 130 0.59 20.41 5.38
CA ALA A 130 0.44 21.82 5.77
C ALA A 130 1.68 22.36 6.52
N GLN A 131 2.39 21.51 7.25
CA GLN A 131 3.61 21.85 7.97
C GLN A 131 4.88 21.75 7.08
N GLY A 132 4.77 21.38 5.81
CA GLY A 132 5.92 21.23 4.92
C GLY A 132 6.85 20.08 5.28
N TYR A 133 6.33 18.98 5.83
CA TYR A 133 7.14 17.84 6.28
C TYR A 133 7.89 17.20 5.11
N ALA A 134 9.22 17.39 5.08
CA ALA A 134 10.09 17.03 3.95
C ALA A 134 10.00 15.56 3.47
N PRO A 135 9.90 14.52 4.34
CA PRO A 135 9.76 13.15 3.88
C PRO A 135 8.47 12.87 3.10
N LEU A 136 7.36 13.57 3.44
CA LEU A 136 6.10 13.45 2.70
C LEU A 136 6.21 14.11 1.32
N ALA A 137 6.87 15.25 1.23
CA ALA A 137 7.13 15.94 -0.04
C ALA A 137 7.99 15.08 -0.97
N LEU A 138 9.03 14.41 -0.45
CA LEU A 138 9.87 13.49 -1.21
C LEU A 138 9.06 12.30 -1.75
N ARG A 139 8.22 11.68 -0.91
CA ARG A 139 7.31 10.58 -1.35
C ARG A 139 6.41 11.04 -2.51
N SER A 140 5.84 12.23 -2.42
CA SER A 140 4.93 12.76 -3.45
C SER A 140 5.62 13.07 -4.78
N GLN A 141 6.96 13.21 -4.78
CA GLN A 141 7.75 13.38 -6.00
C GLN A 141 8.17 12.05 -6.65
N LEU A 142 8.14 10.95 -5.89
CA LEU A 142 8.57 9.63 -6.34
C LEU A 142 7.41 8.75 -6.86
N VAL A 143 6.17 9.17 -6.65
CA VAL A 143 4.93 8.50 -7.05
C VAL A 143 4.17 9.35 -8.05
#